data_5543191a6f7cc2105f3b85ad17cb0971
#
_entry.id   5543191a6f7cc2105f3b85ad17cb0971
#
_cell.length_a   1.000
_cell.length_b   1.000
_cell.length_c   1.000
_cell.angle_alpha   90.00
_cell.angle_beta   90.00
_cell.angle_gamma   90.00
#
_symmetry.space_group_name_H-M   'P 1'
#
loop_
_entity.id
_entity.type
_entity.pdbx_description
1 polymer ?
#
loop_
_entity_poly.entity_id
_entity_poly.type
_entity_poly.pdbx_seq_one_letter_code
_entity_poly.pdbx_strand_id
1 'polypeptide(L)'
;MQTKRLIFKNSTGDRAYIYENSIVVEFGVCRNGISTSELNGGYKKNFKTAFNHYLSQENIDFLENHSIKDYLIRQSGILGVDPKFTTGLLTSAQMENACVVTKQYRNLEVSAITTAGVRVNASRAGDSASYYEENGDFQFDVGTINVIILTNVCLEPGTLANGLVTATEAKTVALSNLRIPSQFSNGFATGTGTDGIAIFSNSEYDNILSNAGKHSKLGELMAKCVIESISEAIKRQVWITKESQCSVLARLRRYDLDINEFYKNITDKEEFIRLLQAAARKQENVAITTSILHLIDEVENNLLDKKIAYNLADSILENNCSDYC
;
A
#
# COMPACT_ATOMS: atom_id res chain seq x y z
N MET A 1 -2.26 26.39 16.74
CA MET A 1 -1.94 25.98 15.35
C MET A 1 -0.67 25.15 15.39
N GLN A 2 -0.73 23.91 14.92
CA GLN A 2 0.48 23.12 14.72
C GLN A 2 1.37 23.79 13.65
N THR A 3 2.68 23.74 13.85
CA THR A 3 3.62 24.34 12.89
C THR A 3 3.60 23.57 11.58
N LYS A 4 3.33 24.22 10.46
CA LYS A 4 3.43 23.62 9.11
C LYS A 4 4.88 23.19 8.86
N ARG A 5 5.12 21.88 8.71
CA ARG A 5 6.43 21.29 8.40
C ARG A 5 6.49 20.92 6.91
N LEU A 6 7.33 21.60 6.16
CA LEU A 6 7.58 21.28 4.74
C LEU A 6 8.29 19.91 4.63
N ILE A 7 7.74 19.00 3.82
CA ILE A 7 8.31 17.67 3.56
C ILE A 7 8.68 17.43 2.09
N PHE A 8 8.18 18.28 1.18
CA PHE A 8 8.40 18.13 -0.27
C PHE A 8 8.22 19.45 -1.01
N LYS A 9 9.02 19.61 -2.08
CA LYS A 9 8.87 20.66 -3.10
C LYS A 9 9.37 20.09 -4.43
N ASN A 10 8.63 20.32 -5.53
CA ASN A 10 9.00 19.89 -6.87
C ASN A 10 9.37 21.05 -7.79
N SER A 11 9.69 20.71 -9.05
CA SER A 11 10.09 21.69 -10.10
C SER A 11 8.97 22.64 -10.51
N THR A 12 7.70 22.24 -10.36
CA THR A 12 6.52 23.06 -10.70
C THR A 12 6.01 23.93 -9.56
N GLY A 13 6.72 23.94 -8.43
CA GLY A 13 6.39 24.76 -7.27
C GLY A 13 5.37 24.14 -6.33
N ASP A 14 4.93 22.88 -6.56
CA ASP A 14 4.10 22.18 -5.58
C ASP A 14 4.86 21.96 -4.29
N ARG A 15 4.16 22.07 -3.17
CA ARG A 15 4.72 21.87 -1.83
C ARG A 15 3.83 20.97 -1.01
N ALA A 16 4.42 20.03 -0.29
CA ALA A 16 3.69 19.24 0.69
C ALA A 16 4.14 19.56 2.10
N TYR A 17 3.17 19.68 3.00
CA TYR A 17 3.38 20.01 4.41
C TYR A 17 2.68 18.97 5.29
N ILE A 18 3.24 18.74 6.49
CA ILE A 18 2.55 18.03 7.57
C ILE A 18 2.07 19.06 8.59
N TYR A 19 0.77 19.07 8.86
CA TYR A 19 0.11 19.81 9.95
C TYR A 19 -1.32 19.26 10.15
N GLU A 20 -1.89 19.46 11.33
CA GLU A 20 -3.26 19.03 11.69
C GLU A 20 -3.51 17.56 11.29
N ASN A 21 -2.57 16.67 11.63
CA ASN A 21 -2.62 15.23 11.31
C ASN A 21 -2.81 14.92 9.81
N SER A 22 -2.38 15.82 8.94
CA SER A 22 -2.55 15.70 7.49
C SER A 22 -1.26 16.00 6.75
N ILE A 23 -1.07 15.30 5.63
CA ILE A 23 -0.18 15.75 4.55
C ILE A 23 -1.03 16.58 3.62
N VAL A 24 -0.70 17.85 3.45
CA VAL A 24 -1.39 18.78 2.54
C VAL A 24 -0.47 19.17 1.42
N VAL A 25 -0.89 18.91 0.19
CA VAL A 25 -0.17 19.28 -1.03
C VAL A 25 -0.81 20.53 -1.59
N GLU A 26 -0.09 21.64 -1.57
CA GLU A 26 -0.45 22.90 -2.18
C GLU A 26 0.18 22.95 -3.59
N PHE A 27 -0.64 23.09 -4.63
CA PHE A 27 -0.15 23.12 -6.01
C PHE A 27 0.37 24.49 -6.39
N GLY A 28 1.54 24.52 -7.03
CA GLY A 28 2.14 25.76 -7.53
C GLY A 28 1.43 26.32 -8.77
N VAL A 29 0.74 25.45 -9.51
CA VAL A 29 -0.09 25.74 -10.68
C VAL A 29 -1.41 24.97 -10.56
N CYS A 30 -2.45 25.39 -11.31
CA CYS A 30 -3.68 24.60 -11.34
C CYS A 30 -3.45 23.22 -11.94
N ARG A 31 -4.04 22.19 -11.32
CA ARG A 31 -3.88 20.80 -11.72
C ARG A 31 -5.18 20.21 -12.26
N ASN A 32 -5.09 19.47 -13.35
CA ASN A 32 -6.11 18.50 -13.70
C ASN A 32 -5.74 17.18 -13.00
N GLY A 33 -6.73 16.42 -12.54
CA GLY A 33 -6.41 15.20 -11.79
C GLY A 33 -7.55 14.20 -11.80
N ILE A 34 -7.21 13.01 -11.33
CA ILE A 34 -8.15 11.92 -11.06
C ILE A 34 -7.90 11.41 -9.65
N SER A 35 -8.96 11.16 -8.89
CA SER A 35 -8.88 10.71 -7.50
C SER A 35 -9.94 9.65 -7.20
N THR A 36 -9.61 8.69 -6.33
CA THR A 36 -10.57 7.72 -5.78
C THR A 36 -11.33 8.25 -4.57
N SER A 37 -11.09 9.50 -4.17
CA SER A 37 -11.76 10.16 -3.04
C SER A 37 -13.25 10.35 -3.25
N GLU A 38 -14.02 10.41 -2.18
CA GLU A 38 -15.41 10.87 -2.23
C GLU A 38 -15.54 12.39 -2.38
N LEU A 39 -14.53 13.15 -1.97
CA LEU A 39 -14.48 14.58 -2.19
C LEU A 39 -13.83 14.88 -3.54
N ASN A 40 -14.62 15.31 -4.51
CA ASN A 40 -14.18 15.62 -5.88
C ASN A 40 -13.46 14.42 -6.55
N GLY A 41 -13.96 13.22 -6.33
CA GLY A 41 -13.47 12.00 -6.98
C GLY A 41 -13.76 11.96 -8.49
N GLY A 42 -13.14 10.95 -9.13
CA GLY A 42 -13.13 10.89 -10.59
C GLY A 42 -12.21 11.95 -11.21
N TYR A 43 -12.39 12.22 -12.48
CA TYR A 43 -11.65 13.28 -13.19
C TYR A 43 -12.21 14.67 -12.88
N LYS A 44 -11.34 15.60 -12.52
CA LYS A 44 -11.69 17.01 -12.31
C LYS A 44 -10.56 17.94 -12.74
N LYS A 45 -10.94 19.14 -13.18
CA LYS A 45 -10.04 20.25 -13.51
C LYS A 45 -9.88 21.22 -12.33
N ASN A 46 -8.80 21.98 -12.38
CA ASN A 46 -8.57 23.13 -11.50
C ASN A 46 -8.42 22.77 -10.01
N PHE A 47 -7.82 21.62 -9.68
CA PHE A 47 -7.39 21.36 -8.32
C PHE A 47 -6.32 22.37 -7.89
N LYS A 48 -6.44 22.89 -6.66
CA LYS A 48 -5.46 23.76 -6.00
C LYS A 48 -4.74 23.05 -4.87
N THR A 49 -5.38 22.02 -4.28
CA THR A 49 -4.85 21.27 -3.17
C THR A 49 -5.30 19.80 -3.21
N ALA A 50 -4.50 18.95 -2.58
CA ALA A 50 -4.89 17.60 -2.20
C ALA A 50 -4.39 17.32 -0.78
N PHE A 51 -5.06 16.47 -0.03
CA PHE A 51 -4.57 16.08 1.27
C PHE A 51 -4.76 14.58 1.54
N ASN A 52 -3.98 14.07 2.47
CA ASN A 52 -4.12 12.75 3.07
C ASN A 52 -4.18 12.93 4.58
N HIS A 53 -5.26 12.49 5.23
CA HIS A 53 -5.55 12.79 6.63
C HIS A 53 -5.56 11.51 7.47
N TYR A 54 -4.93 11.57 8.65
CA TYR A 54 -4.94 10.52 9.64
C TYR A 54 -6.26 10.48 10.40
N LEU A 55 -6.90 9.32 10.40
CA LEU A 55 -8.10 9.05 11.19
C LEU A 55 -7.72 8.55 12.58
N SER A 56 -7.98 9.37 13.60
CA SER A 56 -7.98 8.93 15.00
C SER A 56 -9.26 8.17 15.33
N GLN A 57 -9.30 7.49 16.48
CA GLN A 57 -10.53 6.83 16.95
C GLN A 57 -11.71 7.82 17.04
N GLU A 58 -11.48 9.00 17.56
CA GLU A 58 -12.50 10.08 17.65
C GLU A 58 -13.07 10.46 16.28
N ASN A 59 -12.24 10.44 15.23
CA ASN A 59 -12.69 10.72 13.87
C ASN A 59 -13.53 9.56 13.30
N ILE A 60 -13.22 8.32 13.66
CA ILE A 60 -13.99 7.14 13.26
C ILE A 60 -15.39 7.21 13.89
N ASP A 61 -15.49 7.53 15.18
CA ASP A 61 -16.75 7.69 15.89
C ASP A 61 -17.63 8.79 15.24
N PHE A 62 -17.01 9.86 14.74
CA PHE A 62 -17.73 10.89 13.96
C PHE A 62 -18.31 10.32 12.65
N LEU A 63 -17.55 9.48 11.95
CA LEU A 63 -17.96 8.89 10.66
C LEU A 63 -19.12 7.89 10.81
N GLU A 64 -19.38 7.34 12.01
CA GLU A 64 -20.56 6.50 12.24
C GLU A 64 -21.89 7.23 11.97
N ASN A 65 -21.90 8.56 12.04
CA ASN A 65 -23.10 9.39 11.89
C ASN A 65 -23.02 10.38 10.71
N HIS A 66 -21.94 10.37 9.93
CA HIS A 66 -21.71 11.35 8.87
C HIS A 66 -21.07 10.68 7.65
N SER A 67 -21.34 11.18 6.46
CA SER A 67 -20.69 10.68 5.25
C SER A 67 -19.19 11.03 5.24
N ILE A 68 -18.39 10.19 4.56
CA ILE A 68 -16.97 10.47 4.32
C ILE A 68 -16.80 11.81 3.63
N LYS A 69 -17.66 12.12 2.68
CA LYS A 69 -17.63 13.41 1.96
C LYS A 69 -17.81 14.61 2.89
N ASP A 70 -18.77 14.55 3.83
CA ASP A 70 -19.01 15.64 4.78
C ASP A 70 -17.82 15.79 5.74
N TYR A 71 -17.24 14.68 6.16
CA TYR A 71 -16.00 14.69 6.96
C TYR A 71 -14.84 15.35 6.21
N LEU A 72 -14.62 15.00 4.93
CA LEU A 72 -13.57 15.61 4.10
C LEU A 72 -13.79 17.09 3.86
N ILE A 73 -15.04 17.54 3.70
CA ILE A 73 -15.40 18.97 3.60
C ILE A 73 -15.06 19.70 4.91
N ARG A 74 -15.45 19.13 6.05
CA ARG A 74 -15.10 19.68 7.39
C ARG A 74 -13.59 19.78 7.56
N GLN A 75 -12.85 18.72 7.20
CA GLN A 75 -11.40 18.68 7.33
C GLN A 75 -10.72 19.71 6.41
N SER A 76 -11.26 19.94 5.20
CA SER A 76 -10.79 21.03 4.32
C SER A 76 -10.86 22.40 5.01
N GLY A 77 -11.95 22.66 5.75
CA GLY A 77 -12.10 23.89 6.53
C GLY A 77 -11.06 24.03 7.64
N ILE A 78 -10.77 22.94 8.38
CA ILE A 78 -9.73 22.91 9.43
C ILE A 78 -8.34 23.18 8.84
N LEU A 79 -8.06 22.61 7.66
CA LEU A 79 -6.80 22.79 6.94
C LEU A 79 -6.67 24.17 6.27
N GLY A 80 -7.76 24.95 6.22
CA GLY A 80 -7.79 26.27 5.58
C GLY A 80 -7.75 26.19 4.05
N VAL A 81 -8.25 25.11 3.44
CA VAL A 81 -8.31 24.90 2.00
C VAL A 81 -9.74 24.89 1.49
N ASP A 82 -9.96 25.36 0.25
CA ASP A 82 -11.30 25.41 -0.35
C ASP A 82 -11.73 24.01 -0.83
N PRO A 83 -12.78 23.41 -0.24
CA PRO A 83 -13.22 22.05 -0.61
C PRO A 83 -13.66 21.95 -2.08
N LYS A 84 -14.03 23.04 -2.73
CA LYS A 84 -14.41 23.07 -4.15
C LYS A 84 -13.25 22.68 -5.07
N PHE A 85 -12.01 23.00 -4.69
CA PHE A 85 -10.80 22.78 -5.48
C PHE A 85 -9.83 21.82 -4.81
N THR A 86 -10.33 21.00 -3.89
CA THR A 86 -9.53 20.08 -3.07
C THR A 86 -10.08 18.66 -3.17
N THR A 87 -9.23 17.66 -3.10
CA THR A 87 -9.59 16.26 -2.85
C THR A 87 -8.82 15.75 -1.63
N GLY A 88 -9.39 14.77 -0.91
CA GLY A 88 -8.81 14.25 0.33
C GLY A 88 -8.88 12.73 0.41
N LEU A 89 -7.82 12.12 0.91
CA LEU A 89 -7.74 10.71 1.23
C LEU A 89 -7.68 10.53 2.75
N LEU A 90 -8.18 9.41 3.25
CA LEU A 90 -8.21 9.08 4.68
C LEU A 90 -7.35 7.84 4.96
N THR A 91 -6.68 7.80 6.10
CA THR A 91 -5.82 6.67 6.48
C THR A 91 -5.64 6.57 7.98
N SER A 92 -5.38 5.37 8.48
CA SER A 92 -4.89 5.14 9.85
C SER A 92 -3.36 5.07 9.95
N ALA A 93 -2.63 5.23 8.85
CA ALA A 93 -1.18 5.32 8.89
C ALA A 93 -0.71 6.70 9.35
N GLN A 94 0.32 6.75 10.19
CA GLN A 94 0.88 7.99 10.71
C GLN A 94 1.51 8.84 9.60
N MET A 95 1.24 10.15 9.60
CA MET A 95 1.75 11.07 8.59
C MET A 95 3.29 11.19 8.59
N GLU A 96 3.91 11.03 9.75
CA GLU A 96 5.36 11.03 9.93
C GLU A 96 6.07 9.88 9.23
N ASN A 97 5.36 8.78 9.02
CA ASN A 97 5.86 7.58 8.33
C ASN A 97 5.69 7.65 6.81
N ALA A 98 5.14 8.74 6.30
CA ALA A 98 5.02 8.94 4.87
C ALA A 98 6.39 8.91 4.16
N CYS A 99 6.36 8.44 2.93
CA CYS A 99 7.50 8.47 2.04
C CYS A 99 7.23 9.32 0.81
N VAL A 100 8.21 10.12 0.43
CA VAL A 100 8.20 10.89 -0.82
C VAL A 100 9.30 10.36 -1.73
N VAL A 101 8.95 9.99 -2.96
CA VAL A 101 9.91 9.54 -3.98
C VAL A 101 9.70 10.36 -5.25
N THR A 102 10.77 10.90 -5.80
CA THR A 102 10.77 11.60 -7.09
C THR A 102 11.70 10.90 -8.06
N LYS A 103 11.24 10.70 -9.28
CA LYS A 103 12.03 10.18 -10.41
C LYS A 103 11.94 11.16 -11.57
N GLN A 104 13.05 11.26 -12.30
CA GLN A 104 13.17 12.16 -13.43
C GLN A 104 13.77 11.45 -14.65
N TYR A 105 13.34 11.86 -15.83
CA TYR A 105 13.95 11.49 -17.07
C TYR A 105 13.86 12.67 -18.05
N ARG A 106 14.99 13.25 -18.43
CA ARG A 106 15.04 14.51 -19.18
C ARG A 106 14.24 15.60 -18.45
N ASN A 107 13.23 16.15 -19.10
CA ASN A 107 12.33 17.17 -18.56
C ASN A 107 11.05 16.60 -17.89
N LEU A 108 10.89 15.28 -17.88
CA LEU A 108 9.76 14.62 -17.20
C LEU A 108 10.09 14.35 -15.74
N GLU A 109 9.24 14.82 -14.83
CA GLU A 109 9.33 14.58 -13.39
C GLU A 109 8.05 13.94 -12.89
N VAL A 110 8.18 12.89 -12.08
CA VAL A 110 7.07 12.23 -11.37
C VAL A 110 7.44 12.10 -9.90
N SER A 111 6.52 12.46 -9.03
CA SER A 111 6.66 12.30 -7.58
C SER A 111 5.49 11.52 -7.01
N ALA A 112 5.74 10.65 -6.04
CA ALA A 112 4.73 9.97 -5.25
C ALA A 112 4.90 10.30 -3.78
N ILE A 113 3.81 10.67 -3.10
CA ILE A 113 3.72 10.90 -1.66
C ILE A 113 2.79 9.83 -1.11
N THR A 114 3.30 8.95 -0.25
CA THR A 114 2.64 7.71 0.14
C THR A 114 2.61 7.53 1.64
N THR A 115 1.46 7.12 2.18
CA THR A 115 1.32 6.47 3.49
C THR A 115 0.85 5.03 3.29
N ALA A 116 1.29 4.09 4.13
CA ALA A 116 0.93 2.69 3.97
C ALA A 116 0.85 1.95 5.30
N GLY A 117 -0.34 1.36 5.58
CA GLY A 117 -0.60 0.47 6.71
C GLY A 117 -1.18 -0.85 6.23
N VAL A 118 -0.51 -1.98 6.51
CA VAL A 118 -0.84 -3.31 5.94
C VAL A 118 -1.07 -4.41 7.00
N ARG A 119 -1.14 -4.06 8.30
CA ARG A 119 -1.22 -5.09 9.36
C ARG A 119 -2.60 -5.67 9.54
N VAL A 120 -3.65 -4.88 9.36
CA VAL A 120 -5.01 -5.22 9.81
C VAL A 120 -5.89 -5.67 8.65
N ASN A 121 -5.84 -4.97 7.51
CA ASN A 121 -6.76 -5.22 6.39
C ASN A 121 -6.07 -5.37 5.04
N ALA A 122 -4.80 -5.84 5.03
CA ALA A 122 -4.17 -6.25 3.78
C ALA A 122 -5.02 -7.36 3.13
N SER A 123 -5.42 -7.17 1.88
CA SER A 123 -6.34 -8.06 1.17
C SER A 123 -5.88 -8.33 -0.25
N ARG A 124 -6.29 -9.48 -0.78
CA ARG A 124 -6.07 -9.84 -2.17
C ARG A 124 -7.34 -9.56 -2.97
N ALA A 125 -7.22 -8.95 -4.12
CA ALA A 125 -8.33 -8.82 -5.04
C ALA A 125 -8.91 -10.21 -5.37
N GLY A 126 -10.22 -10.41 -5.10
CA GLY A 126 -10.89 -11.70 -5.21
C GLY A 126 -11.09 -12.43 -3.88
N ASP A 127 -10.55 -11.96 -2.76
CA ASP A 127 -10.93 -12.45 -1.43
C ASP A 127 -12.43 -12.19 -1.17
N SER A 128 -13.03 -12.98 -0.28
CA SER A 128 -14.44 -12.80 0.09
C SER A 128 -14.66 -11.43 0.72
N ALA A 129 -15.71 -10.74 0.29
CA ALA A 129 -16.10 -9.46 0.86
C ALA A 129 -16.53 -9.60 2.32
N SER A 130 -16.17 -8.63 3.16
CA SER A 130 -16.58 -8.57 4.57
C SER A 130 -17.96 -7.94 4.75
N TYR A 131 -18.45 -7.17 3.78
CA TYR A 131 -19.76 -6.51 3.83
C TYR A 131 -20.38 -6.39 2.43
N TYR A 132 -21.68 -6.15 2.41
CA TYR A 132 -22.44 -5.75 1.25
C TYR A 132 -22.98 -4.33 1.48
N GLU A 133 -22.66 -3.41 0.57
CA GLU A 133 -23.20 -2.05 0.63
C GLU A 133 -24.66 -2.03 0.16
N GLU A 134 -25.56 -1.59 1.03
CA GLU A 134 -26.95 -1.40 0.72
C GLU A 134 -27.44 -0.05 1.25
N ASN A 135 -28.10 0.73 0.41
CA ASN A 135 -28.62 2.07 0.75
C ASN A 135 -27.59 3.08 1.27
N GLY A 136 -26.28 2.87 0.98
CA GLY A 136 -25.20 3.73 1.43
C GLY A 136 -24.60 3.35 2.78
N ASP A 137 -25.10 2.29 3.43
CA ASP A 137 -24.53 1.74 4.66
C ASP A 137 -23.36 0.82 4.32
N PHE A 138 -22.18 1.06 4.87
CA PHE A 138 -20.98 0.24 4.73
C PHE A 138 -20.16 0.20 6.02
N GLN A 139 -19.33 -0.85 6.17
CA GLN A 139 -18.43 -0.98 7.33
C GLN A 139 -17.05 -0.40 7.02
N PHE A 140 -16.46 0.26 8.01
CA PHE A 140 -15.13 0.86 7.91
C PHE A 140 -14.09 -0.09 8.52
N ASP A 141 -13.16 -0.58 7.71
CA ASP A 141 -11.97 -1.29 8.18
C ASP A 141 -10.74 -0.38 8.21
N VAL A 142 -9.95 -0.47 9.27
CA VAL A 142 -8.77 0.39 9.52
C VAL A 142 -7.54 -0.19 8.87
N GLY A 143 -6.87 0.57 8.03
CA GLY A 143 -5.62 0.21 7.36
C GLY A 143 -5.72 0.53 5.87
N THR A 144 -4.75 1.28 5.33
CA THR A 144 -4.89 1.87 4.01
C THR A 144 -3.52 2.16 3.40
N ILE A 145 -3.44 2.03 2.08
CA ILE A 145 -2.35 2.54 1.26
C ILE A 145 -2.88 3.73 0.46
N ASN A 146 -2.41 4.93 0.79
CA ASN A 146 -2.76 6.14 0.05
C ASN A 146 -1.56 6.68 -0.71
N VAL A 147 -1.76 6.99 -2.00
CA VAL A 147 -0.72 7.49 -2.89
C VAL A 147 -1.21 8.76 -3.61
N ILE A 148 -0.52 9.87 -3.42
CA ILE A 148 -0.69 11.10 -4.19
C ILE A 148 0.46 11.18 -5.20
N ILE A 149 0.12 11.18 -6.50
CA ILE A 149 1.08 11.20 -7.60
C ILE A 149 1.01 12.56 -8.30
N LEU A 150 2.17 13.18 -8.47
CA LEU A 150 2.33 14.46 -9.14
C LEU A 150 3.21 14.29 -10.37
N THR A 151 2.82 14.90 -11.49
CA THR A 151 3.70 15.02 -12.67
C THR A 151 3.75 16.45 -13.15
N ASN A 152 4.88 16.85 -13.69
CA ASN A 152 5.11 18.19 -14.22
C ASN A 152 4.56 18.39 -15.65
N VAL A 153 4.01 17.34 -16.28
CA VAL A 153 3.47 17.36 -17.65
C VAL A 153 1.95 17.38 -17.67
N CYS A 154 1.35 17.78 -18.77
CA CYS A 154 -0.09 17.73 -19.00
C CYS A 154 -0.52 16.33 -19.43
N LEU A 155 -1.63 15.84 -18.89
CA LEU A 155 -2.22 14.52 -19.20
C LEU A 155 -3.68 14.67 -19.59
N GLU A 156 -4.09 13.99 -20.67
CA GLU A 156 -5.48 13.82 -21.03
C GLU A 156 -6.25 13.00 -19.98
N PRO A 157 -7.58 13.15 -19.87
CA PRO A 157 -8.39 12.37 -18.92
C PRO A 157 -8.21 10.87 -19.04
N GLY A 158 -8.15 10.34 -20.26
CA GLY A 158 -7.88 8.92 -20.51
C GLY A 158 -6.49 8.49 -20.08
N THR A 159 -5.50 9.36 -20.19
CA THR A 159 -4.12 9.10 -19.71
C THR A 159 -4.05 9.07 -18.19
N LEU A 160 -4.80 9.95 -17.51
CA LEU A 160 -4.93 9.91 -16.04
C LEU A 160 -5.58 8.61 -15.56
N ALA A 161 -6.65 8.15 -16.24
CA ALA A 161 -7.29 6.86 -15.94
C ALA A 161 -6.32 5.68 -16.18
N ASN A 162 -5.55 5.70 -17.28
CA ASN A 162 -4.50 4.71 -17.55
C ASN A 162 -3.39 4.75 -16.49
N GLY A 163 -3.06 5.94 -15.96
CA GLY A 163 -2.15 6.13 -14.83
C GLY A 163 -2.64 5.46 -13.54
N LEU A 164 -3.96 5.49 -13.25
CA LEU A 164 -4.53 4.75 -12.11
C LEU A 164 -4.30 3.24 -12.23
N VAL A 165 -4.46 2.68 -13.43
CA VAL A 165 -4.17 1.25 -13.68
C VAL A 165 -2.71 0.97 -13.37
N THR A 166 -1.78 1.75 -13.93
CA THR A 166 -0.34 1.59 -13.72
C THR A 166 0.06 1.72 -12.24
N ALA A 167 -0.52 2.70 -11.52
CA ALA A 167 -0.27 2.92 -10.10
C ALA A 167 -0.80 1.77 -9.24
N THR A 168 -1.99 1.23 -9.56
CA THR A 168 -2.58 0.08 -8.87
C THR A 168 -1.74 -1.18 -9.07
N GLU A 169 -1.29 -1.45 -10.30
CA GLU A 169 -0.38 -2.57 -10.59
C GLU A 169 0.96 -2.39 -9.86
N ALA A 170 1.52 -1.19 -9.82
CA ALA A 170 2.76 -0.89 -9.11
C ALA A 170 2.61 -1.09 -7.59
N LYS A 171 1.46 -0.75 -7.00
CA LYS A 171 1.13 -1.06 -5.61
C LYS A 171 1.17 -2.57 -5.37
N THR A 172 0.53 -3.35 -6.23
CA THR A 172 0.54 -4.82 -6.14
C THR A 172 1.96 -5.38 -6.22
N VAL A 173 2.81 -4.85 -7.10
CA VAL A 173 4.22 -5.24 -7.19
C VAL A 173 4.96 -4.93 -5.89
N ALA A 174 4.75 -3.77 -5.26
CA ALA A 174 5.37 -3.42 -3.99
C ALA A 174 5.03 -4.43 -2.88
N LEU A 175 3.75 -4.78 -2.74
CA LEU A 175 3.27 -5.76 -1.76
C LEU A 175 3.79 -7.18 -2.06
N SER A 176 3.78 -7.59 -3.32
CA SER A 176 4.33 -8.87 -3.77
C SER A 176 5.83 -8.99 -3.49
N ASN A 177 6.62 -7.94 -3.75
CA ASN A 177 8.05 -7.90 -3.45
C ASN A 177 8.35 -8.04 -1.96
N LEU A 178 7.47 -7.54 -1.10
CA LEU A 178 7.55 -7.67 0.35
C LEU A 178 6.85 -8.92 0.88
N ARG A 179 6.23 -9.72 0.00
CA ARG A 179 5.49 -10.93 0.41
C ARG A 179 4.47 -10.65 1.50
N ILE A 180 3.73 -9.54 1.38
CA ILE A 180 2.68 -9.20 2.34
C ILE A 180 1.53 -10.22 2.22
N PRO A 181 1.17 -10.94 3.30
CA PRO A 181 0.06 -11.88 3.26
C PRO A 181 -1.28 -11.14 3.21
N SER A 182 -2.28 -11.74 2.56
CA SER A 182 -3.67 -11.37 2.79
C SER A 182 -4.08 -11.75 4.22
N GLN A 183 -4.98 -10.97 4.82
CA GLN A 183 -5.61 -11.29 6.12
C GLN A 183 -6.89 -12.15 5.93
N PHE A 184 -7.32 -12.36 4.68
CA PHE A 184 -8.60 -12.99 4.34
C PHE A 184 -8.45 -14.27 3.52
N SER A 185 -7.22 -14.61 3.08
CA SER A 185 -6.90 -15.82 2.34
C SER A 185 -5.42 -16.19 2.49
N ASN A 186 -5.04 -17.39 2.05
CA ASN A 186 -3.64 -17.83 2.00
C ASN A 186 -2.81 -17.12 0.92
N GLY A 187 -3.41 -16.21 0.14
CA GLY A 187 -2.73 -15.48 -0.92
C GLY A 187 -1.87 -14.32 -0.44
N PHE A 188 -1.15 -13.72 -1.37
CA PHE A 188 -0.46 -12.44 -1.12
C PHE A 188 -1.42 -11.28 -1.37
N ALA A 189 -1.37 -10.28 -0.51
CA ALA A 189 -2.16 -9.06 -0.66
C ALA A 189 -1.81 -8.31 -1.96
N THR A 190 -2.84 -7.72 -2.57
CA THR A 190 -2.72 -6.82 -3.73
C THR A 190 -2.98 -5.36 -3.36
N GLY A 191 -3.47 -5.14 -2.15
CA GLY A 191 -3.82 -3.85 -1.57
C GLY A 191 -4.34 -4.00 -0.15
N THR A 192 -5.15 -3.04 0.26
CA THR A 192 -6.00 -3.08 1.46
C THR A 192 -7.44 -2.80 1.05
N GLY A 193 -8.40 -2.97 1.96
CA GLY A 193 -9.82 -2.75 1.67
C GLY A 193 -10.18 -1.30 1.30
N THR A 194 -9.31 -0.32 1.62
CA THR A 194 -9.63 1.12 1.54
C THR A 194 -8.57 1.97 0.82
N ASP A 195 -7.80 1.38 -0.08
CA ASP A 195 -6.71 2.06 -0.78
C ASP A 195 -7.18 3.30 -1.56
N GLY A 196 -6.40 4.38 -1.45
CA GLY A 196 -6.65 5.63 -2.15
C GLY A 196 -5.52 6.04 -3.10
N ILE A 197 -5.87 6.45 -4.33
CA ILE A 197 -4.92 6.97 -5.31
C ILE A 197 -5.46 8.28 -5.89
N ALA A 198 -4.60 9.31 -5.90
CA ALA A 198 -4.87 10.56 -6.59
C ALA A 198 -3.69 10.92 -7.49
N ILE A 199 -3.95 11.27 -8.75
CA ILE A 199 -2.95 11.63 -9.76
C ILE A 199 -3.24 13.02 -10.29
N PHE A 200 -2.22 13.89 -10.29
CA PHE A 200 -2.35 15.27 -10.73
C PHE A 200 -1.32 15.58 -11.81
N SER A 201 -1.82 16.22 -12.87
CA SER A 201 -1.04 16.67 -14.02
C SER A 201 -0.99 18.20 -14.09
N ASN A 202 0.08 18.76 -14.64
CA ASN A 202 0.21 20.20 -14.85
C ASN A 202 -0.60 20.63 -16.07
N SER A 203 -1.73 21.32 -15.85
CA SER A 203 -2.61 21.77 -16.92
C SER A 203 -2.06 22.94 -17.76
N GLU A 204 -0.96 23.55 -17.29
CA GLU A 204 -0.32 24.72 -17.96
C GLU A 204 0.91 24.30 -18.80
N TYR A 205 1.23 23.00 -18.85
CA TYR A 205 2.38 22.52 -19.62
C TYR A 205 1.98 22.21 -21.05
N ASP A 206 2.72 22.76 -22.02
CA ASP A 206 2.39 22.68 -23.45
C ASP A 206 2.51 21.28 -24.04
N ASN A 207 3.39 20.43 -23.47
CA ASN A 207 3.54 19.07 -23.93
C ASN A 207 2.54 18.15 -23.25
N ILE A 208 1.58 17.66 -24.01
CA ILE A 208 0.52 16.76 -23.55
C ILE A 208 0.95 15.32 -23.82
N LEU A 209 1.05 14.49 -22.76
CA LEU A 209 1.32 13.07 -22.90
C LEU A 209 0.01 12.28 -22.94
N SER A 210 -0.08 11.34 -23.88
CA SER A 210 -1.28 10.52 -24.13
C SER A 210 -1.17 9.08 -23.65
N ASN A 211 -0.08 8.71 -22.96
CA ASN A 211 0.14 7.34 -22.50
C ASN A 211 0.86 7.31 -21.15
N ALA A 212 0.23 6.68 -20.14
CA ALA A 212 0.79 6.40 -18.82
C ALA A 212 0.92 4.88 -18.56
N GLY A 213 0.81 4.04 -19.57
CA GLY A 213 0.99 2.58 -19.47
C GLY A 213 2.45 2.19 -19.27
N LYS A 214 2.69 0.96 -18.86
CA LYS A 214 3.99 0.40 -18.41
C LYS A 214 5.14 0.52 -19.42
N HIS A 215 4.84 0.62 -20.73
CA HIS A 215 5.85 0.79 -21.78
C HIS A 215 6.18 2.26 -22.09
N SER A 216 5.40 3.21 -21.55
CA SER A 216 5.73 4.64 -21.64
C SER A 216 6.73 5.04 -20.57
N LYS A 217 7.55 6.06 -20.82
CA LYS A 217 8.48 6.58 -19.82
C LYS A 217 7.74 7.17 -18.62
N LEU A 218 6.59 7.80 -18.82
CA LEU A 218 5.73 8.30 -17.76
C LEU A 218 5.26 7.14 -16.85
N GLY A 219 4.71 6.08 -17.42
CA GLY A 219 4.25 4.91 -16.66
C GLY A 219 5.39 4.20 -15.93
N GLU A 220 6.57 4.07 -16.55
CA GLU A 220 7.76 3.54 -15.88
C GLU A 220 8.15 4.35 -14.65
N LEU A 221 8.23 5.68 -14.76
CA LEU A 221 8.61 6.55 -13.65
C LEU A 221 7.54 6.52 -12.55
N MET A 222 6.26 6.56 -12.93
CA MET A 222 5.13 6.45 -12.02
C MET A 222 5.18 5.15 -11.22
N ALA A 223 5.33 4.01 -11.90
CA ALA A 223 5.43 2.71 -11.25
C ALA A 223 6.63 2.63 -10.29
N LYS A 224 7.80 3.10 -10.71
CA LYS A 224 9.00 3.13 -9.85
C LYS A 224 8.81 4.00 -8.61
N CYS A 225 8.19 5.20 -8.74
CA CYS A 225 7.87 6.06 -7.60
C CYS A 225 6.92 5.36 -6.62
N VAL A 226 5.86 4.73 -7.13
CA VAL A 226 4.85 4.05 -6.31
C VAL A 226 5.45 2.84 -5.60
N ILE A 227 6.19 1.96 -6.30
CA ILE A 227 6.83 0.78 -5.70
C ILE A 227 7.77 1.18 -4.58
N GLU A 228 8.64 2.14 -4.82
CA GLU A 228 9.65 2.58 -3.85
C GLU A 228 9.01 3.29 -2.66
N SER A 229 8.06 4.21 -2.89
CA SER A 229 7.41 4.96 -1.82
C SER A 229 6.53 4.08 -0.93
N ILE A 230 5.80 3.11 -1.48
CA ILE A 230 5.01 2.16 -0.70
C ILE A 230 5.93 1.27 0.14
N SER A 231 6.98 0.71 -0.46
CA SER A 231 7.92 -0.17 0.26
C SER A 231 8.57 0.53 1.45
N GLU A 232 8.98 1.79 1.27
CA GLU A 232 9.59 2.58 2.34
C GLU A 232 8.55 3.05 3.37
N ALA A 233 7.33 3.42 2.96
CA ALA A 233 6.25 3.78 3.90
C ALA A 233 5.84 2.57 4.77
N ILE A 234 5.73 1.37 4.20
CA ILE A 234 5.48 0.13 4.95
C ILE A 234 6.60 -0.13 5.96
N LYS A 235 7.87 0.03 5.55
CA LYS A 235 9.02 -0.12 6.44
C LYS A 235 8.92 0.84 7.63
N ARG A 236 8.63 2.12 7.40
CA ARG A 236 8.50 3.14 8.46
C ARG A 236 7.32 2.86 9.38
N GLN A 237 6.18 2.43 8.82
CA GLN A 237 4.95 2.24 9.58
C GLN A 237 4.94 0.95 10.41
N VAL A 238 5.46 -0.16 9.86
CA VAL A 238 5.28 -1.50 10.45
C VAL A 238 6.55 -2.36 10.48
N TRP A 239 7.69 -1.80 10.09
CA TRP A 239 9.01 -2.47 10.09
C TRP A 239 9.07 -3.74 9.23
N ILE A 240 8.23 -3.85 8.20
CA ILE A 240 8.32 -4.92 7.21
C ILE A 240 9.31 -4.50 6.12
N THR A 241 10.38 -5.29 5.97
CA THR A 241 11.44 -5.10 4.98
C THR A 241 11.74 -6.42 4.28
N LYS A 242 12.53 -6.39 3.21
CA LYS A 242 12.99 -7.62 2.55
C LYS A 242 13.75 -8.53 3.53
N GLU A 243 14.57 -7.94 4.40
CA GLU A 243 15.35 -8.66 5.42
C GLU A 243 14.44 -9.28 6.48
N SER A 244 13.43 -8.54 6.95
CA SER A 244 12.46 -9.07 7.93
C SER A 244 11.63 -10.22 7.36
N GLN A 245 11.46 -10.27 6.06
CA GLN A 245 10.74 -11.32 5.34
C GLN A 245 11.64 -12.54 5.02
N CYS A 246 12.95 -12.46 5.22
CA CYS A 246 13.87 -13.61 5.18
C CYS A 246 13.78 -14.41 6.47
N SER A 247 12.62 -15.01 6.73
CA SER A 247 12.33 -15.81 7.91
C SER A 247 11.24 -16.84 7.62
N VAL A 248 11.44 -18.06 8.05
CA VAL A 248 10.43 -19.15 8.00
C VAL A 248 9.11 -18.67 8.62
N LEU A 249 9.17 -18.06 9.82
CA LEU A 249 7.98 -17.60 10.53
C LEU A 249 7.23 -16.49 9.73
N ALA A 250 7.96 -15.61 9.03
CA ALA A 250 7.34 -14.61 8.19
C ALA A 250 6.64 -15.24 6.96
N ARG A 251 7.22 -16.29 6.38
CA ARG A 251 6.63 -17.01 5.24
C ARG A 251 5.38 -17.78 5.63
N LEU A 252 5.37 -18.36 6.82
CA LEU A 252 4.25 -19.17 7.34
C LEU A 252 3.04 -18.33 7.81
N ARG A 253 3.17 -17.01 7.96
CA ARG A 253 2.05 -16.13 8.37
C ARG A 253 0.80 -16.25 7.51
N ARG A 254 0.93 -16.70 6.28
CA ARG A 254 -0.20 -16.90 5.36
C ARG A 254 -1.16 -18.03 5.80
N TYR A 255 -0.69 -18.94 6.65
CA TYR A 255 -1.39 -20.18 6.98
C TYR A 255 -1.86 -20.24 8.43
N ASP A 256 -1.85 -19.11 9.13
CA ASP A 256 -2.36 -18.95 10.51
C ASP A 256 -1.91 -20.08 11.46
N LEU A 257 -0.63 -20.49 11.35
CA LEU A 257 -0.07 -21.54 12.19
C LEU A 257 0.07 -21.04 13.62
N ASP A 258 -0.63 -21.71 14.55
CA ASP A 258 -0.48 -21.43 15.99
C ASP A 258 0.87 -21.95 16.50
N ILE A 259 1.86 -21.05 16.54
CA ILE A 259 3.18 -21.35 17.09
C ILE A 259 3.08 -21.78 18.57
N ASN A 260 2.04 -21.36 19.30
CA ASN A 260 1.86 -21.73 20.70
C ASN A 260 1.59 -23.25 20.88
N GLU A 261 1.10 -23.92 19.85
CA GLU A 261 0.97 -25.39 19.91
C GLU A 261 2.31 -26.10 20.12
N PHE A 262 3.40 -25.54 19.60
CA PHE A 262 4.74 -26.09 19.76
C PHE A 262 5.32 -25.88 21.17
N TYR A 263 4.72 -24.98 21.99
CA TYR A 263 5.22 -24.69 23.35
C TYR A 263 4.55 -25.51 24.45
N LYS A 264 3.48 -26.24 24.16
CA LYS A 264 2.65 -26.88 25.21
C LYS A 264 3.43 -27.78 26.17
N ASN A 265 4.51 -28.38 25.70
CA ASN A 265 5.30 -29.34 26.43
C ASN A 265 6.75 -28.89 26.73
N ILE A 266 7.07 -27.60 26.54
CA ILE A 266 8.44 -27.10 26.69
C ILE A 266 8.57 -26.38 28.03
N THR A 267 9.57 -26.82 28.83
CA THR A 267 9.86 -26.27 30.16
C THR A 267 10.53 -24.91 30.10
N ASP A 268 11.45 -24.69 29.16
CA ASP A 268 12.14 -23.41 28.95
C ASP A 268 11.63 -22.73 27.65
N LYS A 269 10.60 -21.95 27.79
CA LYS A 269 9.97 -21.24 26.66
C LYS A 269 10.85 -20.15 26.08
N GLU A 270 11.64 -19.45 26.88
CA GLU A 270 12.49 -18.36 26.42
C GLU A 270 13.63 -18.89 25.54
N GLU A 271 14.29 -19.92 26.00
CA GLU A 271 15.35 -20.58 25.21
C GLU A 271 14.79 -21.17 23.91
N PHE A 272 13.63 -21.82 23.97
CA PHE A 272 13.00 -22.37 22.77
C PHE A 272 12.66 -21.24 21.75
N ILE A 273 12.07 -20.14 22.19
CA ILE A 273 11.76 -18.99 21.30
C ILE A 273 13.04 -18.46 20.66
N ARG A 274 14.12 -18.34 21.44
CA ARG A 274 15.42 -17.90 20.94
C ARG A 274 15.97 -18.84 19.86
N LEU A 275 15.94 -20.13 20.10
CA LEU A 275 16.40 -21.15 19.15
C LEU A 275 15.53 -21.18 17.89
N LEU A 276 14.20 -21.13 18.04
CA LEU A 276 13.26 -21.07 16.92
C LEU A 276 13.50 -19.85 16.04
N GLN A 277 13.68 -18.68 16.64
CA GLN A 277 13.96 -17.45 15.89
C GLN A 277 15.30 -17.52 15.15
N ALA A 278 16.32 -18.11 15.77
CA ALA A 278 17.61 -18.33 15.14
C ALA A 278 17.52 -19.33 13.96
N ALA A 279 16.84 -20.45 14.15
CA ALA A 279 16.61 -21.44 13.11
C ALA A 279 15.75 -20.89 11.96
N ALA A 280 14.71 -20.13 12.28
CA ALA A 280 13.82 -19.53 11.30
C ALA A 280 14.50 -18.51 10.37
N ARG A 281 15.65 -17.97 10.74
CA ARG A 281 16.43 -17.03 9.94
C ARG A 281 17.56 -17.65 9.14
N LYS A 282 17.84 -18.96 9.31
CA LYS A 282 18.79 -19.67 8.46
C LYS A 282 18.27 -19.69 7.02
N GLN A 283 19.08 -19.23 6.07
CA GLN A 283 18.66 -19.11 4.67
C GLN A 283 18.25 -20.45 4.05
N GLU A 284 18.89 -21.55 4.46
CA GLU A 284 18.53 -22.91 4.04
C GLU A 284 17.10 -23.26 4.46
N ASN A 285 16.74 -23.02 5.74
CA ASN A 285 15.39 -23.26 6.23
C ASN A 285 14.35 -22.37 5.52
N VAL A 286 14.69 -21.11 5.23
CA VAL A 286 13.84 -20.20 4.47
C VAL A 286 13.66 -20.72 3.03
N ALA A 287 14.71 -21.23 2.39
CA ALA A 287 14.64 -21.78 1.04
C ALA A 287 13.77 -23.04 0.98
N ILE A 288 13.98 -24.00 1.91
CA ILE A 288 13.18 -25.21 2.02
C ILE A 288 11.69 -24.84 2.21
N THR A 289 11.38 -24.00 3.20
CA THR A 289 10.02 -23.57 3.48
C THR A 289 9.39 -22.89 2.26
N THR A 290 10.11 -22.00 1.61
CA THR A 290 9.59 -21.28 0.43
C THR A 290 9.31 -22.24 -0.73
N SER A 291 10.13 -23.26 -0.94
CA SER A 291 9.93 -24.29 -1.96
C SER A 291 8.64 -25.09 -1.70
N ILE A 292 8.43 -25.51 -0.46
CA ILE A 292 7.21 -26.25 -0.07
C ILE A 292 5.97 -25.36 -0.21
N LEU A 293 6.04 -24.10 0.25
CA LEU A 293 4.93 -23.14 0.11
C LEU A 293 4.59 -22.85 -1.37
N HIS A 294 5.60 -22.85 -2.25
CA HIS A 294 5.35 -22.74 -3.68
C HIS A 294 4.59 -23.94 -4.25
N LEU A 295 4.92 -25.16 -3.83
CA LEU A 295 4.15 -26.36 -4.20
C LEU A 295 2.69 -26.28 -3.75
N ILE A 296 2.43 -25.71 -2.56
CA ILE A 296 1.08 -25.48 -2.06
C ILE A 296 0.37 -24.48 -2.95
N ASP A 297 1.00 -23.34 -3.28
CA ASP A 297 0.43 -22.31 -4.18
C ASP A 297 0.06 -22.92 -5.56
N GLU A 298 0.89 -23.81 -6.12
CA GLU A 298 0.62 -24.47 -7.40
C GLU A 298 -0.60 -25.40 -7.31
N VAL A 299 -0.74 -26.14 -6.19
CA VAL A 299 -1.92 -27.01 -5.96
C VAL A 299 -3.19 -26.18 -5.77
N GLU A 300 -3.14 -25.12 -4.96
CA GLU A 300 -4.29 -24.22 -4.72
C GLU A 300 -4.76 -23.54 -6.01
N ASN A 301 -3.85 -23.27 -6.93
CA ASN A 301 -4.17 -22.71 -8.26
C ASN A 301 -4.52 -23.76 -9.32
N ASN A 302 -4.60 -25.05 -8.97
CA ASN A 302 -4.84 -26.17 -9.88
C ASN A 302 -3.80 -26.31 -11.01
N LEU A 303 -2.58 -25.90 -10.77
CA LEU A 303 -1.46 -26.00 -11.71
C LEU A 303 -0.62 -27.27 -11.49
N LEU A 304 -0.70 -27.90 -10.31
CA LEU A 304 0.02 -29.12 -9.95
C LEU A 304 -0.90 -30.11 -9.23
N ASP A 305 -0.71 -31.41 -9.52
CA ASP A 305 -1.42 -32.49 -8.80
C ASP A 305 -0.98 -32.55 -7.35
N LYS A 306 -1.96 -32.66 -6.43
CA LYS A 306 -1.73 -32.66 -4.98
C LYS A 306 -0.80 -33.80 -4.53
N LYS A 307 -0.92 -34.99 -5.13
CA LYS A 307 -0.11 -36.17 -4.75
C LYS A 307 1.34 -35.97 -5.17
N ILE A 308 1.56 -35.39 -6.36
CA ILE A 308 2.90 -35.08 -6.85
C ILE A 308 3.55 -34.02 -5.95
N ALA A 309 2.83 -32.94 -5.62
CA ALA A 309 3.29 -31.89 -4.74
C ALA A 309 3.68 -32.44 -3.34
N TYR A 310 2.81 -33.29 -2.76
CA TYR A 310 3.05 -33.91 -1.46
C TYR A 310 4.33 -34.77 -1.46
N ASN A 311 4.47 -35.69 -2.43
CA ASN A 311 5.64 -36.56 -2.54
C ASN A 311 6.94 -35.76 -2.68
N LEU A 312 6.91 -34.65 -3.43
CA LEU A 312 8.08 -33.81 -3.60
C LEU A 312 8.39 -33.01 -2.32
N ALA A 313 7.39 -32.48 -1.63
CA ALA A 313 7.56 -31.79 -0.36
C ALA A 313 8.15 -32.71 0.72
N ASP A 314 7.66 -33.97 0.79
CA ASP A 314 8.14 -34.96 1.70
C ASP A 314 9.63 -35.30 1.43
N SER A 315 9.97 -35.55 0.17
CA SER A 315 11.36 -35.75 -0.25
C SER A 315 12.29 -34.57 0.08
N ILE A 316 11.79 -33.33 -0.07
CA ILE A 316 12.54 -32.10 0.31
C ILE A 316 12.81 -32.11 1.83
N LEU A 317 11.83 -32.47 2.65
CA LEU A 317 11.98 -32.53 4.11
C LEU A 317 12.94 -33.65 4.53
N GLU A 318 12.79 -34.87 4.00
CA GLU A 318 13.66 -36.02 4.31
C GLU A 318 15.12 -35.72 4.00
N ASN A 319 15.41 -35.14 2.84
CA ASN A 319 16.79 -34.85 2.41
C ASN A 319 17.45 -33.68 3.17
N ASN A 320 16.69 -32.84 3.84
CA ASN A 320 17.25 -31.65 4.51
C ASN A 320 17.02 -31.61 6.02
N CYS A 321 16.23 -32.54 6.59
CA CYS A 321 15.95 -32.60 8.02
C CYS A 321 16.53 -33.85 8.70
N SER A 322 17.27 -34.73 8.00
CA SER A 322 17.88 -35.95 8.52
C SER A 322 18.84 -35.73 9.70
N ASP A 323 19.35 -34.50 9.88
CA ASP A 323 20.28 -34.18 10.97
C ASP A 323 19.58 -33.75 12.29
N TYR A 324 18.25 -33.79 12.33
CA TYR A 324 17.44 -33.34 13.48
C TYR A 324 16.53 -34.43 14.06
N CYS A 325 16.66 -35.67 13.60
CA CYS A 325 15.97 -36.86 14.17
C CYS A 325 16.85 -37.69 15.05
#